data_f8715933810ad52c272a427b64664547
#
_entry.id   f8715933810ad52c272a427b64664547
#
_cell.length_a   1.000
_cell.length_b   1.000
_cell.length_c   1.000
_cell.angle_alpha   90.00
_cell.angle_beta   90.00
_cell.angle_gamma   90.00
#
_symmetry.space_group_name_H-M   'P 1'
#
loop_
_entity.id
_entity.type
_entity.pdbx_description
1 polymer ?
#
loop_
_entity_poly.entity_id
_entity_poly.type
_entity_poly.pdbx_seq_one_letter_code
_entity_poly.pdbx_strand_id
1 'polypeptide(L)'
;MSIKLAVKKAIYNYDSAEKLEDAKIIGGNPNGIISYNQCPQAWAYPLYKNMEDRTWFPRQINISKDKVNYSKLPEEIKQGYDLVLSQLITNDSIQTNQLMDSINQYVTSPVVNACLSHQALEEARHAESYAVMAEDICQDTNRIYELYKHDEELFLKNKAVADMYNILYQGATPTEKDILLAFVANQVLEELVFPGGFVFFYSIEQYMPGSSAMIKEINGDETLSHVPLFQNIFNTAIKETFNGIIPEEVVEKAHRMIGHMCEAEIKWTTYVTKGILGFSEHTIKVFIESQANSVCKNLKLPLLYPVVELKDNPLRKLMLDHLKGGEVESKTMFFEENATEYAKGNLDMNVDLGSVNWDD
;
A
#
# COMPACT_ATOMS: atom_id res chain seq x y z
N MET A 1 -27.88 14.53 -4.81
CA MET A 1 -27.55 14.35 -3.37
C MET A 1 -26.91 15.64 -2.87
N SER A 2 -27.22 16.10 -1.65
CA SER A 2 -26.53 17.24 -1.05
C SER A 2 -25.05 16.90 -0.82
N ILE A 3 -24.16 17.85 -1.05
CA ILE A 3 -22.74 17.73 -0.73
C ILE A 3 -22.62 17.61 0.80
N LYS A 4 -22.09 16.50 1.28
CA LYS A 4 -21.85 16.27 2.71
C LYS A 4 -20.36 16.46 3.00
N LEU A 5 -20.03 17.47 3.79
CA LEU A 5 -18.67 17.74 4.23
C LEU A 5 -18.22 16.65 5.21
N ALA A 6 -16.98 16.24 5.09
CA ALA A 6 -16.36 15.32 6.03
C ALA A 6 -16.08 16.02 7.37
N VAL A 7 -16.28 15.31 8.45
CA VAL A 7 -16.04 15.80 9.82
C VAL A 7 -14.79 15.13 10.36
N LYS A 8 -13.86 15.93 10.88
CA LYS A 8 -12.71 15.38 11.61
C LYS A 8 -13.17 14.73 12.90
N LYS A 9 -12.59 13.57 13.21
CA LYS A 9 -12.84 12.91 14.52
C LYS A 9 -12.34 13.79 15.67
N ALA A 10 -13.07 13.75 16.79
CA ALA A 10 -12.54 14.26 18.05
C ALA A 10 -11.43 13.33 18.59
N ILE A 11 -10.44 13.86 19.26
CA ILE A 11 -9.42 13.06 19.97
C ILE A 11 -10.10 12.24 21.08
N TYR A 12 -10.97 12.91 21.84
CA TYR A 12 -11.82 12.31 22.85
C TYR A 12 -13.12 13.11 22.93
N ASN A 13 -14.25 12.42 22.81
CA ASN A 13 -15.58 13.03 22.86
C ASN A 13 -16.37 12.44 24.06
N TYR A 14 -16.25 13.05 25.22
CA TYR A 14 -16.91 12.57 26.45
C TYR A 14 -18.44 12.75 26.44
N ASP A 15 -18.98 13.62 25.57
CA ASP A 15 -20.41 13.86 25.40
C ASP A 15 -21.02 13.01 24.27
N SER A 16 -20.27 12.07 23.69
CA SER A 16 -20.78 11.25 22.60
C SER A 16 -21.94 10.37 23.04
N ALA A 17 -23.06 10.49 22.31
CA ALA A 17 -24.19 9.58 22.42
C ALA A 17 -24.04 8.35 21.52
N GLU A 18 -23.03 8.32 20.62
CA GLU A 18 -22.77 7.19 19.73
C GLU A 18 -22.06 6.08 20.48
N LYS A 19 -22.60 4.88 20.42
CA LYS A 19 -21.96 3.71 21.02
C LYS A 19 -20.77 3.27 20.14
N LEU A 20 -19.77 2.65 20.75
CA LEU A 20 -18.60 2.13 20.03
C LEU A 20 -19.00 1.03 19.01
N GLU A 21 -20.01 0.22 19.34
CA GLU A 21 -20.56 -0.81 18.44
C GLU A 21 -21.27 -0.26 17.19
N ASP A 22 -21.57 1.05 17.16
CA ASP A 22 -22.18 1.75 16.03
C ASP A 22 -21.16 2.64 15.26
N ALA A 23 -19.89 2.63 15.67
CA ALA A 23 -18.84 3.45 15.07
C ALA A 23 -18.65 3.15 13.58
N LYS A 24 -18.58 4.20 12.76
CA LYS A 24 -18.40 4.12 11.30
C LYS A 24 -16.97 4.43 10.89
N ILE A 25 -16.59 3.99 9.70
CA ILE A 25 -15.30 4.36 9.10
C ILE A 25 -15.20 5.86 8.94
N ILE A 26 -16.23 6.52 8.35
CA ILE A 26 -16.28 7.97 8.16
C ILE A 26 -17.64 8.52 8.64
N GLY A 27 -17.63 9.76 9.11
CA GLY A 27 -18.84 10.50 9.49
C GLY A 27 -19.50 10.03 10.78
N GLY A 28 -18.84 9.18 11.59
CA GLY A 28 -19.24 8.85 12.95
C GLY A 28 -18.73 9.89 13.95
N ASN A 29 -19.21 9.79 15.19
CA ASN A 29 -18.80 10.64 16.30
C ASN A 29 -18.68 9.86 17.63
N PRO A 30 -17.99 8.70 17.67
CA PRO A 30 -17.81 7.93 18.89
C PRO A 30 -16.92 8.69 19.89
N ASN A 31 -16.85 8.17 21.13
CA ASN A 31 -16.05 8.80 22.19
C ASN A 31 -14.53 8.75 21.94
N GLY A 32 -14.03 7.94 21.00
CA GLY A 32 -12.61 7.81 20.66
C GLY A 32 -11.85 6.74 21.49
N ILE A 33 -12.52 6.04 22.39
CA ILE A 33 -11.90 4.94 23.13
C ILE A 33 -11.68 3.74 22.21
N ILE A 34 -10.46 3.19 22.19
CA ILE A 34 -10.14 1.96 21.47
C ILE A 34 -10.66 0.77 22.30
N SER A 35 -11.67 0.09 21.78
CA SER A 35 -12.24 -1.11 22.39
C SER A 35 -12.36 -2.20 21.33
N TYR A 36 -11.45 -3.14 21.36
CA TYR A 36 -11.41 -4.23 20.37
C TYR A 36 -12.66 -5.12 20.44
N ASN A 37 -13.28 -5.25 21.61
CA ASN A 37 -14.47 -6.07 21.82
C ASN A 37 -15.79 -5.40 21.36
N GLN A 38 -15.76 -4.10 21.10
CA GLN A 38 -16.92 -3.30 20.70
C GLN A 38 -16.76 -2.69 19.32
N CYS A 39 -15.84 -3.21 18.51
CA CYS A 39 -15.59 -2.73 17.16
C CYS A 39 -16.59 -3.36 16.17
N PRO A 40 -17.41 -2.57 15.46
CA PRO A 40 -18.34 -3.11 14.47
C PRO A 40 -17.64 -3.62 13.20
N GLN A 41 -16.40 -3.18 12.94
CA GLN A 41 -15.58 -3.63 11.84
C GLN A 41 -14.82 -4.91 12.27
N ALA A 42 -15.48 -6.06 12.20
CA ALA A 42 -14.95 -7.35 12.68
C ALA A 42 -13.59 -7.75 12.08
N TRP A 43 -13.24 -7.21 10.91
CA TRP A 43 -11.96 -7.44 10.24
C TRP A 43 -10.78 -6.66 10.87
N ALA A 44 -11.06 -5.58 11.63
CA ALA A 44 -10.02 -4.64 12.04
C ALA A 44 -9.06 -5.23 13.09
N TYR A 45 -9.59 -5.86 14.14
CA TYR A 45 -8.73 -6.43 15.19
C TYR A 45 -7.89 -7.64 14.69
N PRO A 46 -8.46 -8.63 13.97
CA PRO A 46 -7.65 -9.68 13.36
C PRO A 46 -6.55 -9.15 12.45
N LEU A 47 -6.83 -8.11 11.65
CA LEU A 47 -5.83 -7.49 10.79
C LEU A 47 -4.73 -6.80 11.62
N TYR A 48 -5.11 -6.05 12.66
CA TYR A 48 -4.15 -5.44 13.59
C TYR A 48 -3.21 -6.49 14.20
N LYS A 49 -3.75 -7.63 14.65
CA LYS A 49 -2.93 -8.73 15.17
C LYS A 49 -1.99 -9.33 14.12
N ASN A 50 -2.46 -9.49 12.88
CA ASN A 50 -1.60 -9.95 11.79
C ASN A 50 -0.43 -8.99 11.55
N MET A 51 -0.65 -7.68 11.62
CA MET A 51 0.40 -6.65 11.52
C MET A 51 1.41 -6.77 12.66
N GLU A 52 0.96 -6.93 13.92
CA GLU A 52 1.83 -7.15 15.08
C GLU A 52 2.68 -8.43 14.94
N ASP A 53 2.06 -9.55 14.58
CA ASP A 53 2.70 -10.86 14.49
C ASP A 53 3.77 -10.91 13.37
N ARG A 54 3.70 -10.02 12.39
CA ARG A 54 4.63 -9.88 11.27
C ARG A 54 5.73 -8.85 11.50
N THR A 55 5.81 -8.25 12.67
CA THR A 55 6.82 -7.22 12.98
C THR A 55 8.25 -7.74 12.78
N TRP A 56 9.01 -7.07 11.94
CA TRP A 56 10.41 -7.33 11.64
C TRP A 56 11.26 -6.05 11.77
N PHE A 57 12.58 -6.16 11.65
CA PHE A 57 13.48 -5.01 11.76
C PHE A 57 14.59 -5.07 10.72
N PRO A 58 15.00 -3.92 10.11
CA PRO A 58 16.06 -3.86 9.10
C PRO A 58 17.38 -4.50 9.55
N ARG A 59 17.74 -4.36 10.82
CA ARG A 59 18.95 -4.96 11.42
C ARG A 59 18.98 -6.49 11.42
N GLN A 60 17.87 -7.16 11.12
CA GLN A 60 17.79 -8.62 10.99
C GLN A 60 18.22 -9.09 9.61
N ILE A 61 18.29 -8.19 8.64
CA ILE A 61 18.64 -8.51 7.25
C ILE A 61 20.14 -8.31 7.02
N ASN A 62 20.80 -9.33 6.46
CA ASN A 62 22.23 -9.28 6.18
C ASN A 62 22.51 -8.67 4.80
N ILE A 63 23.01 -7.44 4.75
CA ILE A 63 23.36 -6.69 3.55
C ILE A 63 24.87 -6.68 3.24
N SER A 64 25.69 -7.48 3.94
CA SER A 64 27.15 -7.41 3.82
C SER A 64 27.67 -7.72 2.41
N LYS A 65 27.00 -8.62 1.67
CA LYS A 65 27.34 -8.93 0.29
C LYS A 65 27.04 -7.78 -0.65
N ASP A 66 25.95 -7.08 -0.41
CA ASP A 66 25.46 -5.99 -1.25
C ASP A 66 26.42 -4.80 -1.24
N LYS A 67 27.03 -4.47 -0.09
CA LYS A 67 28.09 -3.46 0.04
C LYS A 67 29.25 -3.69 -0.94
N VAL A 68 29.67 -4.95 -1.10
CA VAL A 68 30.77 -5.32 -1.98
C VAL A 68 30.32 -5.41 -3.44
N ASN A 69 29.11 -5.89 -3.67
CA ASN A 69 28.57 -6.13 -5.00
C ASN A 69 28.11 -4.86 -5.71
N TYR A 70 27.60 -3.88 -4.97
CA TYR A 70 27.09 -2.62 -5.52
C TYR A 70 28.11 -1.91 -6.42
N SER A 71 29.39 -1.85 -5.98
CA SER A 71 30.46 -1.24 -6.79
C SER A 71 30.79 -2.01 -8.08
N LYS A 72 30.32 -3.26 -8.21
CA LYS A 72 30.58 -4.16 -9.34
C LYS A 72 29.37 -4.30 -10.27
N LEU A 73 28.23 -3.67 -9.91
CA LEU A 73 27.06 -3.69 -10.76
C LEU A 73 27.36 -3.01 -12.10
N PRO A 74 26.79 -3.52 -13.20
CA PRO A 74 26.77 -2.79 -14.47
C PRO A 74 26.15 -1.40 -14.24
N GLU A 75 26.68 -0.38 -14.91
CA GLU A 75 26.30 1.02 -14.66
C GLU A 75 24.78 1.26 -14.82
N GLU A 76 24.15 0.65 -15.82
CA GLU A 76 22.69 0.76 -16.02
C GLU A 76 21.91 0.15 -14.86
N ILE A 77 22.34 -0.97 -14.31
CA ILE A 77 21.70 -1.62 -13.15
C ILE A 77 21.93 -0.80 -11.89
N LYS A 78 23.11 -0.24 -11.71
CA LYS A 78 23.44 0.63 -10.59
C LYS A 78 22.61 1.90 -10.61
N GLN A 79 22.47 2.53 -11.78
CA GLN A 79 21.59 3.68 -11.96
C GLN A 79 20.12 3.33 -11.62
N GLY A 80 19.63 2.20 -12.11
CA GLY A 80 18.28 1.71 -11.77
C GLY A 80 18.11 1.51 -10.27
N TYR A 81 19.11 0.90 -9.59
CA TYR A 81 19.13 0.71 -8.14
C TYR A 81 18.97 2.03 -7.39
N ASP A 82 19.79 3.03 -7.73
CA ASP A 82 19.76 4.34 -7.08
C ASP A 82 18.43 5.07 -7.29
N LEU A 83 17.89 5.01 -8.51
CA LEU A 83 16.63 5.65 -8.88
C LEU A 83 15.43 5.02 -8.16
N VAL A 84 15.35 3.67 -8.15
CA VAL A 84 14.26 2.97 -7.48
C VAL A 84 14.36 3.16 -5.96
N LEU A 85 15.55 3.09 -5.38
CA LEU A 85 15.74 3.36 -3.95
C LEU A 85 15.29 4.78 -3.59
N SER A 86 15.69 5.80 -4.36
CA SER A 86 15.27 7.19 -4.15
C SER A 86 13.74 7.37 -4.29
N GLN A 87 13.10 6.67 -5.24
CA GLN A 87 11.65 6.69 -5.40
C GLN A 87 10.94 6.09 -4.18
N LEU A 88 11.36 4.91 -3.70
CA LEU A 88 10.75 4.24 -2.56
C LEU A 88 10.89 5.06 -1.27
N ILE A 89 12.06 5.65 -1.02
CA ILE A 89 12.28 6.61 0.10
C ILE A 89 11.24 7.72 0.07
N THR A 90 11.00 8.30 -1.11
CA THR A 90 10.05 9.41 -1.26
C THR A 90 8.61 8.93 -1.04
N ASN A 91 8.24 7.78 -1.59
CA ASN A 91 6.88 7.26 -1.52
C ASN A 91 6.47 6.93 -0.08
N ASP A 92 7.32 6.22 0.68
CA ASP A 92 7.03 5.85 2.07
C ASP A 92 7.07 7.07 3.01
N SER A 93 7.90 8.06 2.68
CA SER A 93 7.86 9.34 3.40
C SER A 93 6.54 10.09 3.17
N ILE A 94 6.03 10.12 1.93
CA ILE A 94 4.72 10.69 1.60
C ILE A 94 3.63 9.90 2.32
N GLN A 95 3.71 8.57 2.30
CA GLN A 95 2.72 7.67 2.90
C GLN A 95 2.65 7.86 4.41
N THR A 96 3.78 7.85 5.12
CA THR A 96 3.84 8.10 6.56
C THR A 96 3.17 9.43 6.92
N ASN A 97 3.55 10.51 6.23
CA ASN A 97 3.01 11.85 6.50
C ASN A 97 1.51 11.91 6.20
N GLN A 98 1.10 11.34 5.08
CA GLN A 98 -0.28 11.39 4.61
C GLN A 98 -1.23 10.59 5.53
N LEU A 99 -0.83 9.42 6.01
CA LEU A 99 -1.60 8.63 6.97
C LEU A 99 -1.87 9.41 8.25
N MET A 100 -0.85 10.04 8.82
CA MET A 100 -0.96 10.75 10.10
C MET A 100 -1.66 12.09 9.97
N ASP A 101 -1.30 12.90 8.97
CA ASP A 101 -1.71 14.30 8.86
C ASP A 101 -3.02 14.49 8.10
N SER A 102 -3.51 13.47 7.38
CA SER A 102 -4.72 13.62 6.59
C SER A 102 -5.74 12.49 6.80
N ILE A 103 -5.51 11.28 6.34
CA ILE A 103 -6.50 10.20 6.37
C ILE A 103 -6.98 9.91 7.79
N ASN A 104 -6.06 9.73 8.72
CA ASN A 104 -6.37 9.36 10.09
C ASN A 104 -7.31 10.36 10.80
N GLN A 105 -7.29 11.63 10.39
CA GLN A 105 -8.16 12.66 10.98
C GLN A 105 -9.64 12.47 10.63
N TYR A 106 -9.96 11.75 9.55
CA TYR A 106 -11.32 11.54 9.06
C TYR A 106 -11.84 10.11 9.26
N VAL A 107 -10.97 9.18 9.64
CA VAL A 107 -11.40 7.84 10.03
C VAL A 107 -11.91 7.87 11.47
N THR A 108 -13.21 7.64 11.66
CA THR A 108 -13.87 7.83 12.95
C THR A 108 -13.96 6.57 13.80
N SER A 109 -13.73 5.37 13.24
CA SER A 109 -13.63 4.12 14.00
C SER A 109 -12.33 4.05 14.80
N PRO A 110 -12.37 3.96 16.15
CA PRO A 110 -11.16 3.96 16.98
C PRO A 110 -10.23 2.75 16.72
N VAL A 111 -10.78 1.56 16.46
CA VAL A 111 -9.98 0.36 16.20
C VAL A 111 -9.33 0.43 14.81
N VAL A 112 -10.02 0.95 13.81
CA VAL A 112 -9.42 1.18 12.48
C VAL A 112 -8.30 2.22 12.56
N ASN A 113 -8.42 3.22 13.43
CA ASN A 113 -7.33 4.16 13.70
C ASN A 113 -6.10 3.47 14.30
N ALA A 114 -6.28 2.43 15.12
CA ALA A 114 -5.15 1.64 15.63
C ALA A 114 -4.44 0.90 14.47
N CYS A 115 -5.18 0.34 13.50
CA CYS A 115 -4.59 -0.25 12.29
C CYS A 115 -3.80 0.79 11.48
N LEU A 116 -4.36 1.99 11.24
CA LEU A 116 -3.68 3.06 10.52
C LEU A 116 -2.41 3.55 11.25
N SER A 117 -2.43 3.57 12.58
CA SER A 117 -1.26 3.92 13.37
C SER A 117 -0.17 2.85 13.27
N HIS A 118 -0.55 1.58 13.19
CA HIS A 118 0.39 0.49 12.96
C HIS A 118 1.00 0.55 11.56
N GLN A 119 0.18 0.77 10.52
CA GLN A 119 0.69 0.99 9.17
C GLN A 119 1.70 2.15 9.13
N ALA A 120 1.39 3.29 9.75
CA ALA A 120 2.33 4.42 9.79
C ALA A 120 3.66 4.07 10.49
N LEU A 121 3.66 3.15 11.47
CA LEU A 121 4.88 2.60 12.06
C LEU A 121 5.63 1.69 11.08
N GLU A 122 4.92 0.88 10.30
CA GLU A 122 5.52 0.02 9.28
C GLU A 122 6.15 0.86 8.17
N GLU A 123 5.49 1.91 7.68
CA GLU A 123 6.05 2.85 6.70
C GLU A 123 7.33 3.56 7.21
N ALA A 124 7.35 3.94 8.49
CA ALA A 124 8.56 4.50 9.09
C ALA A 124 9.71 3.46 9.16
N ARG A 125 9.39 2.17 9.35
CA ARG A 125 10.35 1.06 9.30
C ARG A 125 10.85 0.80 7.88
N HIS A 126 9.98 0.90 6.88
CA HIS A 126 10.36 0.83 5.47
C HIS A 126 11.33 1.95 5.13
N ALA A 127 11.05 3.18 5.57
CA ALA A 127 11.96 4.31 5.41
C ALA A 127 13.32 4.09 6.10
N GLU A 128 13.35 3.49 7.31
CA GLU A 128 14.59 3.06 7.98
C GLU A 128 15.37 2.04 7.13
N SER A 129 14.67 1.10 6.50
CA SER A 129 15.26 0.08 5.64
C SER A 129 15.98 0.69 4.44
N TYR A 130 15.35 1.65 3.80
CA TYR A 130 15.96 2.37 2.67
C TYR A 130 17.11 3.27 3.12
N ALA A 131 17.03 3.87 4.30
CA ALA A 131 18.13 4.63 4.87
C ALA A 131 19.36 3.73 5.06
N VAL A 132 19.19 2.53 5.62
CA VAL A 132 20.26 1.53 5.77
C VAL A 132 20.85 1.14 4.40
N MET A 133 20.01 0.96 3.37
CA MET A 133 20.49 0.68 2.02
C MET A 133 21.29 1.87 1.43
N ALA A 134 20.81 3.09 1.60
CA ALA A 134 21.48 4.29 1.10
C ALA A 134 22.82 4.56 1.81
N GLU A 135 22.88 4.37 3.13
CA GLU A 135 24.08 4.60 3.92
C GLU A 135 25.11 3.51 3.76
N ASP A 136 24.69 2.29 3.94
CA ASP A 136 25.58 1.15 4.04
C ASP A 136 25.98 0.57 2.68
N ILE A 137 25.12 0.59 1.68
CA ILE A 137 25.36 0.02 0.35
C ILE A 137 25.84 1.11 -0.61
N CYS A 138 25.08 2.18 -0.81
CA CYS A 138 25.40 3.25 -1.76
C CYS A 138 26.55 4.13 -1.26
N GLN A 139 26.71 4.28 0.06
CA GLN A 139 27.74 5.10 0.73
C GLN A 139 27.69 6.60 0.34
N ASP A 140 26.57 7.05 -0.18
CA ASP A 140 26.32 8.45 -0.52
C ASP A 140 24.83 8.78 -0.34
N THR A 141 24.43 8.89 0.90
CA THR A 141 23.04 9.11 1.31
C THR A 141 22.49 10.41 0.71
N ASN A 142 23.26 11.49 0.74
CA ASN A 142 22.80 12.78 0.21
C ASN A 142 22.46 12.68 -1.27
N ARG A 143 23.28 12.00 -2.06
CA ARG A 143 23.04 11.80 -3.49
C ARG A 143 21.72 11.05 -3.72
N ILE A 144 21.47 9.99 -2.98
CA ILE A 144 20.24 9.19 -3.13
C ILE A 144 19.00 10.02 -2.75
N TYR A 145 19.03 10.73 -1.62
CA TYR A 145 17.89 11.54 -1.16
C TYR A 145 17.61 12.76 -2.04
N GLU A 146 18.60 13.29 -2.73
CA GLU A 146 18.46 14.46 -3.61
C GLU A 146 18.37 14.11 -5.11
N LEU A 147 18.37 12.81 -5.46
CA LEU A 147 18.42 12.35 -6.85
C LEU A 147 17.26 12.88 -7.70
N TYR A 148 16.06 13.03 -7.09
CA TYR A 148 14.89 13.62 -7.75
C TYR A 148 15.11 15.06 -8.25
N LYS A 149 16.11 15.80 -7.72
CA LYS A 149 16.48 17.14 -8.19
C LYS A 149 17.31 17.11 -9.49
N HIS A 150 17.86 15.95 -9.83
CA HIS A 150 18.81 15.76 -10.93
C HIS A 150 18.31 14.77 -11.99
N ASP A 151 17.20 14.07 -11.75
CA ASP A 151 16.56 13.16 -12.68
C ASP A 151 15.10 13.55 -12.89
N GLU A 152 14.76 13.94 -14.13
CA GLU A 152 13.44 14.46 -14.49
C GLU A 152 12.36 13.37 -14.39
N GLU A 153 12.66 12.13 -14.77
CA GLU A 153 11.68 11.03 -14.72
C GLU A 153 11.33 10.67 -13.27
N LEU A 154 12.33 10.64 -12.39
CA LEU A 154 12.12 10.46 -10.96
C LEU A 154 11.31 11.60 -10.34
N PHE A 155 11.63 12.86 -10.71
CA PHE A 155 10.86 14.01 -10.25
C PHE A 155 9.38 13.91 -10.66
N LEU A 156 9.11 13.61 -11.94
CA LEU A 156 7.76 13.47 -12.46
C LEU A 156 7.01 12.31 -11.79
N LYS A 157 7.69 11.20 -11.54
CA LYS A 157 7.13 10.05 -10.85
C LYS A 157 6.74 10.39 -9.41
N ASN A 158 7.63 10.99 -8.62
CA ASN A 158 7.37 11.40 -7.25
C ASN A 158 6.26 12.47 -7.18
N LYS A 159 6.25 13.41 -8.15
CA LYS A 159 5.19 14.41 -8.26
C LYS A 159 3.83 13.78 -8.54
N ALA A 160 3.75 12.78 -9.42
CA ALA A 160 2.49 12.10 -9.71
C ALA A 160 1.91 11.44 -8.45
N VAL A 161 2.75 10.80 -7.63
CA VAL A 161 2.33 10.23 -6.33
C VAL A 161 1.87 11.33 -5.36
N ALA A 162 2.63 12.41 -5.21
CA ALA A 162 2.25 13.52 -4.33
C ALA A 162 0.94 14.18 -4.77
N ASP A 163 0.75 14.40 -6.06
CA ASP A 163 -0.47 15.02 -6.62
C ASP A 163 -1.72 14.16 -6.38
N MET A 164 -1.57 12.83 -6.33
CA MET A 164 -2.66 11.90 -6.02
C MET A 164 -3.23 12.15 -4.62
N TYR A 165 -2.39 12.55 -3.65
CA TYR A 165 -2.79 12.84 -2.28
C TYR A 165 -3.25 14.29 -2.05
N ASN A 166 -3.04 15.21 -2.99
CA ASN A 166 -3.43 16.61 -2.85
C ASN A 166 -4.94 16.85 -2.69
N ILE A 167 -5.77 15.83 -2.89
CA ILE A 167 -7.23 15.87 -2.70
C ILE A 167 -7.60 16.40 -1.31
N LEU A 168 -6.84 16.05 -0.27
CA LEU A 168 -7.10 16.45 1.12
C LEU A 168 -6.39 17.74 1.55
N TYR A 169 -5.45 18.27 0.73
CA TYR A 169 -4.62 19.42 1.08
C TYR A 169 -5.01 20.73 0.41
N GLN A 170 -6.02 20.75 -0.48
CA GLN A 170 -6.37 21.92 -1.29
C GLN A 170 -7.09 23.05 -0.54
N GLY A 171 -7.03 23.12 0.78
CA GLY A 171 -7.47 24.23 1.61
C GLY A 171 -8.99 24.34 1.84
N ALA A 172 -9.80 23.58 1.13
CA ALA A 172 -11.23 23.44 1.38
C ALA A 172 -11.50 22.27 2.34
N THR A 173 -12.57 22.34 3.15
CA THR A 173 -13.03 21.19 3.93
C THR A 173 -13.42 20.08 2.95
N PRO A 174 -12.80 18.88 3.03
CA PRO A 174 -13.11 17.80 2.11
C PRO A 174 -14.53 17.28 2.30
N THR A 175 -15.08 16.70 1.26
CA THR A 175 -16.35 15.95 1.33
C THR A 175 -16.10 14.50 1.71
N GLU A 176 -17.14 13.77 2.12
CA GLU A 176 -17.03 12.31 2.34
C GLU A 176 -16.55 11.57 1.08
N LYS A 177 -16.86 12.06 -0.12
CA LYS A 177 -16.37 11.51 -1.39
C LYS A 177 -14.86 11.75 -1.59
N ASP A 178 -14.34 12.89 -1.15
CA ASP A 178 -12.91 13.18 -1.22
C ASP A 178 -12.12 12.26 -0.28
N ILE A 179 -12.70 11.90 0.88
CA ILE A 179 -12.09 10.89 1.77
C ILE A 179 -12.06 9.50 1.11
N LEU A 180 -13.15 9.11 0.41
CA LEU A 180 -13.12 7.85 -0.38
C LEU A 180 -12.01 7.87 -1.44
N LEU A 181 -11.80 8.99 -2.11
CA LEU A 181 -10.73 9.12 -3.12
C LEU A 181 -9.34 9.07 -2.48
N ALA A 182 -9.17 9.56 -1.25
CA ALA A 182 -7.93 9.39 -0.52
C ALA A 182 -7.67 7.91 -0.16
N PHE A 183 -8.71 7.13 0.15
CA PHE A 183 -8.58 5.67 0.33
C PHE A 183 -8.20 4.98 -0.98
N VAL A 184 -8.76 5.41 -2.11
CA VAL A 184 -8.35 4.93 -3.44
C VAL A 184 -6.88 5.26 -3.71
N ALA A 185 -6.43 6.49 -3.41
CA ALA A 185 -5.05 6.91 -3.58
C ALA A 185 -4.08 6.01 -2.80
N ASN A 186 -4.42 5.69 -1.56
CA ASN A 186 -3.63 4.77 -0.75
C ASN A 186 -3.58 3.37 -1.38
N GLN A 187 -4.73 2.80 -1.77
CA GLN A 187 -4.78 1.50 -2.44
C GLN A 187 -3.93 1.47 -3.73
N VAL A 188 -3.92 2.58 -4.48
CA VAL A 188 -3.11 2.72 -5.70
C VAL A 188 -1.62 2.72 -5.36
N LEU A 189 -1.20 3.39 -4.32
CA LEU A 189 0.22 3.39 -3.92
C LEU A 189 0.68 1.98 -3.53
N GLU A 190 -0.07 1.32 -2.64
CA GLU A 190 0.29 0.00 -2.11
C GLU A 190 0.26 -1.11 -3.17
N GLU A 191 -0.76 -1.12 -4.02
CA GLU A 191 -1.05 -2.25 -4.89
C GLU A 191 -0.60 -2.05 -6.35
N LEU A 192 -0.43 -0.80 -6.80
CA LEU A 192 -0.04 -0.50 -8.19
C LEU A 192 1.38 0.07 -8.29
N VAL A 193 1.76 0.98 -7.37
CA VAL A 193 3.01 1.74 -7.51
C VAL A 193 4.20 0.98 -6.93
N PHE A 194 4.11 0.46 -5.72
CA PHE A 194 5.22 -0.27 -5.08
C PHE A 194 5.68 -1.52 -5.84
N PRO A 195 4.79 -2.36 -6.39
CA PRO A 195 5.20 -3.57 -7.11
C PRO A 195 6.18 -3.32 -8.25
N GLY A 196 6.11 -2.18 -8.94
CA GLY A 196 7.08 -1.80 -9.99
C GLY A 196 8.50 -1.67 -9.46
N GLY A 197 8.67 -1.07 -8.27
CA GLY A 197 9.97 -0.99 -7.59
C GLY A 197 10.44 -2.34 -7.05
N PHE A 198 9.52 -3.14 -6.49
CA PHE A 198 9.87 -4.44 -5.91
C PHE A 198 10.39 -5.43 -6.94
N VAL A 199 9.77 -5.52 -8.13
CA VAL A 199 10.24 -6.41 -9.20
C VAL A 199 11.63 -6.04 -9.69
N PHE A 200 12.03 -4.75 -9.63
CA PHE A 200 13.40 -4.35 -9.91
C PHE A 200 14.37 -5.05 -8.95
N PHE A 201 14.18 -4.92 -7.63
CA PHE A 201 15.07 -5.52 -6.64
C PHE A 201 15.10 -7.05 -6.70
N TYR A 202 13.96 -7.69 -6.96
CA TYR A 202 13.89 -9.14 -7.16
C TYR A 202 14.65 -9.60 -8.40
N SER A 203 14.63 -8.81 -9.48
CA SER A 203 15.35 -9.13 -10.72
C SER A 203 16.86 -9.14 -10.57
N ILE A 204 17.39 -8.46 -9.56
CA ILE A 204 18.83 -8.36 -9.28
C ILE A 204 19.26 -9.13 -8.02
N GLU A 205 18.41 -10.00 -7.46
CA GLU A 205 18.65 -10.75 -6.24
C GLU A 205 20.00 -11.51 -6.26
N GLN A 206 20.37 -12.09 -7.40
CA GLN A 206 21.65 -12.81 -7.53
C GLN A 206 22.89 -11.93 -7.24
N TYR A 207 22.78 -10.62 -7.46
CA TYR A 207 23.82 -9.62 -7.18
C TYR A 207 23.60 -8.93 -5.83
N MET A 208 22.36 -8.63 -5.48
CA MET A 208 21.97 -7.82 -4.34
C MET A 208 20.97 -8.58 -3.43
N PRO A 209 21.41 -9.74 -2.85
CA PRO A 209 20.50 -10.60 -2.08
C PRO A 209 19.97 -9.95 -0.80
N GLY A 210 20.75 -9.08 -0.16
CA GLY A 210 20.31 -8.38 1.05
C GLY A 210 19.24 -7.33 0.75
N SER A 211 19.42 -6.57 -0.32
CA SER A 211 18.40 -5.61 -0.80
C SER A 211 17.11 -6.33 -1.18
N SER A 212 17.21 -7.44 -1.92
CA SER A 212 16.03 -8.25 -2.28
C SER A 212 15.32 -8.80 -1.04
N ALA A 213 16.07 -9.27 -0.04
CA ALA A 213 15.50 -9.75 1.23
C ALA A 213 14.79 -8.62 2.01
N MET A 214 15.37 -7.41 2.03
CA MET A 214 14.74 -6.23 2.65
C MET A 214 13.39 -5.91 1.98
N ILE A 215 13.39 -5.82 0.67
CA ILE A 215 12.18 -5.57 -0.13
C ILE A 215 11.14 -6.68 0.03
N LYS A 216 11.56 -7.92 0.25
CA LYS A 216 10.64 -9.03 0.50
C LYS A 216 9.85 -8.84 1.81
N GLU A 217 10.48 -8.39 2.87
CA GLU A 217 9.78 -8.10 4.14
C GLU A 217 8.81 -6.93 3.95
N ILE A 218 9.25 -5.84 3.31
CA ILE A 218 8.40 -4.69 2.98
C ILE A 218 7.19 -5.14 2.14
N ASN A 219 7.41 -5.86 1.03
CA ASN A 219 6.32 -6.37 0.20
C ASN A 219 5.36 -7.30 0.97
N GLY A 220 5.85 -8.00 1.98
CA GLY A 220 5.03 -8.77 2.90
C GLY A 220 4.05 -7.92 3.68
N ASP A 221 4.50 -6.78 4.23
CA ASP A 221 3.66 -5.82 4.95
C ASP A 221 2.63 -5.18 4.00
N GLU A 222 3.05 -4.74 2.80
CA GLU A 222 2.15 -4.17 1.79
C GLU A 222 1.04 -5.14 1.40
N THR A 223 1.42 -6.34 0.97
CA THR A 223 0.49 -7.32 0.40
C THR A 223 -0.45 -7.92 1.45
N LEU A 224 0.04 -8.16 2.68
CA LEU A 224 -0.70 -8.91 3.69
C LEU A 224 -1.37 -8.04 4.75
N SER A 225 -1.05 -6.73 4.75
CA SER A 225 -1.55 -5.77 5.74
C SER A 225 -2.15 -4.52 5.10
N HIS A 226 -1.37 -3.74 4.35
CA HIS A 226 -1.77 -2.42 3.86
C HIS A 226 -2.84 -2.50 2.76
N VAL A 227 -2.64 -3.35 1.76
CA VAL A 227 -3.65 -3.60 0.70
C VAL A 227 -4.97 -4.09 1.30
N PRO A 228 -5.02 -5.13 2.17
CA PRO A 228 -6.24 -5.54 2.85
C PRO A 228 -6.86 -4.44 3.73
N LEU A 229 -6.05 -3.63 4.39
CA LEU A 229 -6.54 -2.56 5.26
C LEU A 229 -7.37 -1.55 4.45
N PHE A 230 -6.82 -1.00 3.39
CA PHE A 230 -7.54 0.01 2.60
C PHE A 230 -8.67 -0.57 1.75
N GLN A 231 -8.55 -1.81 1.28
CA GLN A 231 -9.65 -2.55 0.68
C GLN A 231 -10.85 -2.63 1.65
N ASN A 232 -10.60 -3.00 2.90
CA ASN A 232 -11.64 -3.12 3.91
C ASN A 232 -12.20 -1.76 4.33
N ILE A 233 -11.33 -0.76 4.55
CA ILE A 233 -11.73 0.62 4.87
C ILE A 233 -12.68 1.16 3.80
N PHE A 234 -12.30 1.11 2.52
CA PHE A 234 -13.10 1.63 1.42
C PHE A 234 -14.44 0.90 1.31
N ASN A 235 -14.41 -0.44 1.23
CA ASN A 235 -15.63 -1.23 1.04
C ASN A 235 -16.60 -1.08 2.24
N THR A 236 -16.07 -0.96 3.47
CA THR A 236 -16.88 -0.73 4.67
C THR A 236 -17.46 0.67 4.67
N ALA A 237 -16.69 1.70 4.33
CA ALA A 237 -17.19 3.07 4.20
C ALA A 237 -18.32 3.19 3.16
N ILE A 238 -18.18 2.52 2.01
CA ILE A 238 -19.25 2.43 1.00
C ILE A 238 -20.51 1.80 1.57
N LYS A 239 -20.39 0.69 2.31
CA LYS A 239 -21.52 0.00 2.92
C LYS A 239 -22.21 0.87 3.99
N GLU A 240 -21.43 1.49 4.88
CA GLU A 240 -21.95 2.22 6.06
C GLU A 240 -22.50 3.61 5.70
N THR A 241 -21.87 4.30 4.76
CA THR A 241 -22.16 5.71 4.48
C THR A 241 -22.92 5.92 3.16
N PHE A 242 -22.71 5.03 2.18
CA PHE A 242 -23.28 5.15 0.83
C PHE A 242 -24.25 4.01 0.47
N ASN A 243 -24.79 3.30 1.47
CA ASN A 243 -25.75 2.20 1.28
C ASN A 243 -25.28 1.10 0.30
N GLY A 244 -23.99 0.85 0.25
CA GLY A 244 -23.37 -0.15 -0.62
C GLY A 244 -23.22 0.28 -2.09
N ILE A 245 -23.49 1.53 -2.43
CA ILE A 245 -23.42 2.05 -3.82
C ILE A 245 -22.28 3.07 -3.91
N ILE A 246 -21.27 2.78 -4.72
CA ILE A 246 -20.18 3.72 -4.99
C ILE A 246 -20.75 4.89 -5.81
N PRO A 247 -20.59 6.15 -5.37
CA PRO A 247 -21.05 7.30 -6.14
C PRO A 247 -20.36 7.38 -7.52
N GLU A 248 -21.11 7.65 -8.58
CA GLU A 248 -20.58 7.70 -9.96
C GLU A 248 -19.37 8.65 -10.09
N GLU A 249 -19.42 9.82 -9.47
CA GLU A 249 -18.31 10.76 -9.43
C GLU A 249 -17.04 10.17 -8.81
N VAL A 250 -17.18 9.30 -7.78
CA VAL A 250 -16.03 8.60 -7.15
C VAL A 250 -15.48 7.57 -8.14
N VAL A 251 -16.33 6.81 -8.83
CA VAL A 251 -15.90 5.85 -9.86
C VAL A 251 -15.11 6.55 -10.95
N GLU A 252 -15.63 7.65 -11.51
CA GLU A 252 -14.95 8.40 -12.56
C GLU A 252 -13.59 8.98 -12.14
N LYS A 253 -13.53 9.58 -10.94
CA LYS A 253 -12.30 10.18 -10.42
C LYS A 253 -11.27 9.08 -10.07
N ALA A 254 -11.72 7.98 -9.47
CA ALA A 254 -10.89 6.81 -9.18
C ALA A 254 -10.29 6.22 -10.46
N HIS A 255 -11.09 6.02 -11.50
CA HIS A 255 -10.61 5.51 -12.79
C HIS A 255 -9.57 6.44 -13.44
N ARG A 256 -9.78 7.77 -13.38
CA ARG A 256 -8.76 8.72 -13.87
C ARG A 256 -7.47 8.62 -13.09
N MET A 257 -7.55 8.51 -11.75
CA MET A 257 -6.38 8.37 -10.87
C MET A 257 -5.62 7.08 -11.17
N ILE A 258 -6.31 5.93 -11.17
CA ILE A 258 -5.72 4.60 -11.44
C ILE A 258 -5.10 4.57 -12.85
N GLY A 259 -5.80 5.08 -13.87
CA GLY A 259 -5.30 5.13 -15.24
C GLY A 259 -4.05 5.99 -15.38
N HIS A 260 -4.05 7.19 -14.81
CA HIS A 260 -2.89 8.08 -14.81
C HIS A 260 -1.68 7.45 -14.11
N MET A 261 -1.89 6.84 -12.94
CA MET A 261 -0.80 6.18 -12.21
C MET A 261 -0.30 4.93 -12.93
N CYS A 262 -1.19 4.18 -13.60
CA CYS A 262 -0.80 3.03 -14.43
C CYS A 262 0.14 3.47 -15.58
N GLU A 263 -0.21 4.53 -16.30
CA GLU A 263 0.64 5.08 -17.38
C GLU A 263 1.99 5.57 -16.83
N ALA A 264 1.98 6.29 -15.71
CA ALA A 264 3.20 6.76 -15.05
C ALA A 264 4.09 5.59 -14.60
N GLU A 265 3.48 4.51 -14.07
CA GLU A 265 4.21 3.33 -13.60
C GLU A 265 4.80 2.51 -14.76
N ILE A 266 4.09 2.35 -15.86
CA ILE A 266 4.62 1.70 -17.08
C ILE A 266 5.86 2.44 -17.57
N LYS A 267 5.78 3.78 -17.69
CA LYS A 267 6.89 4.62 -18.12
C LYS A 267 8.08 4.51 -17.16
N TRP A 268 7.83 4.62 -15.87
CA TRP A 268 8.85 4.56 -14.83
C TRP A 268 9.54 3.19 -14.78
N THR A 269 8.77 2.11 -14.69
CA THR A 269 9.32 0.75 -14.64
C THR A 269 10.13 0.45 -15.89
N THR A 270 9.67 0.88 -17.08
CA THR A 270 10.45 0.75 -18.34
C THR A 270 11.76 1.51 -18.26
N TYR A 271 11.77 2.70 -17.67
CA TYR A 271 12.97 3.53 -17.53
C TYR A 271 14.02 2.90 -16.61
N VAL A 272 13.61 2.46 -15.43
CA VAL A 272 14.56 1.96 -14.39
C VAL A 272 15.00 0.52 -14.62
N THR A 273 14.26 -0.27 -15.40
CA THR A 273 14.61 -1.68 -15.69
C THR A 273 15.36 -1.87 -17.01
N LYS A 274 15.82 -0.79 -17.60
CA LYS A 274 16.59 -0.83 -18.83
C LYS A 274 17.83 -1.73 -18.66
N GLY A 275 18.02 -2.64 -19.60
CA GLY A 275 19.13 -3.61 -19.55
C GLY A 275 18.83 -4.91 -18.75
N ILE A 276 17.68 -5.02 -18.09
CA ILE A 276 17.29 -6.24 -17.39
C ILE A 276 16.61 -7.21 -18.36
N LEU A 277 17.14 -8.42 -18.45
CA LEU A 277 16.58 -9.47 -19.33
C LEU A 277 15.19 -9.88 -18.87
N GLY A 278 14.26 -10.00 -19.84
CA GLY A 278 12.87 -10.36 -19.59
C GLY A 278 11.93 -9.17 -19.32
N PHE A 279 12.48 -7.97 -19.10
CA PHE A 279 11.72 -6.73 -18.93
C PHE A 279 11.60 -6.01 -20.26
N SER A 280 10.56 -6.33 -21.02
CA SER A 280 10.18 -5.58 -22.23
C SER A 280 9.03 -4.62 -21.89
N GLU A 281 8.88 -3.57 -22.70
CA GLU A 281 7.74 -2.64 -22.56
C GLU A 281 6.41 -3.38 -22.53
N HIS A 282 6.26 -4.43 -23.34
CA HIS A 282 5.06 -5.24 -23.36
C HIS A 282 4.83 -6.02 -22.05
N THR A 283 5.86 -6.71 -21.53
CA THR A 283 5.73 -7.49 -20.28
C THR A 283 5.48 -6.60 -19.08
N ILE A 284 6.11 -5.42 -19.03
CA ILE A 284 5.88 -4.39 -18.02
C ILE A 284 4.44 -3.86 -18.12
N LYS A 285 4.01 -3.45 -19.31
CA LYS A 285 2.66 -2.93 -19.53
C LYS A 285 1.59 -3.92 -19.05
N VAL A 286 1.67 -5.17 -19.50
CA VAL A 286 0.68 -6.20 -19.12
C VAL A 286 0.67 -6.44 -17.62
N PHE A 287 1.83 -6.45 -16.96
CA PHE A 287 1.95 -6.60 -15.52
C PHE A 287 1.30 -5.41 -14.79
N ILE A 288 1.66 -4.17 -15.13
CA ILE A 288 1.16 -2.96 -14.47
C ILE A 288 -0.35 -2.76 -14.71
N GLU A 289 -0.86 -3.01 -15.92
CA GLU A 289 -2.30 -2.99 -16.21
C GLU A 289 -3.07 -4.02 -15.36
N SER A 290 -2.45 -5.19 -15.08
CA SER A 290 -3.06 -6.17 -14.19
C SER A 290 -3.12 -5.71 -12.74
N GLN A 291 -2.09 -4.99 -12.25
CA GLN A 291 -2.11 -4.39 -10.91
C GLN A 291 -3.21 -3.31 -10.82
N ALA A 292 -3.36 -2.47 -11.85
CA ALA A 292 -4.45 -1.49 -11.94
C ALA A 292 -5.84 -2.16 -11.89
N ASN A 293 -6.00 -3.28 -12.60
CA ASN A 293 -7.23 -4.07 -12.53
C ASN A 293 -7.43 -4.73 -11.16
N SER A 294 -6.36 -5.12 -10.46
CA SER A 294 -6.44 -5.64 -9.10
C SER A 294 -6.95 -4.59 -8.12
N VAL A 295 -6.44 -3.35 -8.20
CA VAL A 295 -6.97 -2.20 -7.45
C VAL A 295 -8.48 -2.02 -7.70
N CYS A 296 -8.89 -2.01 -8.98
CA CYS A 296 -10.30 -1.89 -9.34
C CYS A 296 -11.14 -3.01 -8.73
N LYS A 297 -10.68 -4.26 -8.82
CA LYS A 297 -11.37 -5.44 -8.28
C LYS A 297 -11.51 -5.37 -6.76
N ASN A 298 -10.44 -5.03 -6.03
CA ASN A 298 -10.42 -4.93 -4.57
C ASN A 298 -11.34 -3.83 -4.06
N LEU A 299 -11.44 -2.72 -4.78
CA LEU A 299 -12.35 -1.61 -4.48
C LEU A 299 -13.74 -1.76 -5.10
N LYS A 300 -14.04 -2.88 -5.76
CA LYS A 300 -15.31 -3.14 -6.45
C LYS A 300 -15.67 -2.09 -7.52
N LEU A 301 -14.65 -1.54 -8.16
CA LEU A 301 -14.78 -0.66 -9.31
C LEU A 301 -14.84 -1.50 -10.60
N PRO A 302 -15.45 -1.00 -11.68
CA PRO A 302 -15.32 -1.62 -13.01
C PRO A 302 -13.86 -1.69 -13.45
N LEU A 303 -13.46 -2.77 -14.12
CA LEU A 303 -12.10 -2.94 -14.63
C LEU A 303 -11.77 -1.89 -15.70
N LEU A 304 -10.51 -1.42 -15.71
CA LEU A 304 -10.02 -0.42 -16.67
C LEU A 304 -9.42 -1.05 -17.92
N TYR A 305 -8.80 -2.22 -17.77
CA TYR A 305 -8.04 -2.86 -18.84
C TYR A 305 -8.60 -4.26 -19.17
N PRO A 306 -8.34 -4.78 -20.38
CA PRO A 306 -8.68 -6.18 -20.69
C PRO A 306 -7.96 -7.13 -19.72
N VAL A 307 -8.66 -8.19 -19.33
CA VAL A 307 -8.06 -9.26 -18.54
C VAL A 307 -7.16 -10.10 -19.44
N VAL A 308 -5.88 -10.17 -19.10
CA VAL A 308 -4.86 -10.92 -19.84
C VAL A 308 -4.27 -11.99 -18.93
N GLU A 309 -4.00 -13.16 -19.47
CA GLU A 309 -3.34 -14.24 -18.73
C GLU A 309 -1.87 -13.87 -18.45
N LEU A 310 -1.46 -13.95 -17.18
CA LEU A 310 -0.12 -13.55 -16.71
C LEU A 310 0.81 -14.74 -16.42
N LYS A 311 0.38 -15.97 -16.75
CA LYS A 311 1.10 -17.20 -16.37
C LYS A 311 2.60 -17.16 -16.72
N ASP A 312 2.92 -16.63 -17.89
CA ASP A 312 4.30 -16.57 -18.39
C ASP A 312 4.93 -15.17 -18.24
N ASN A 313 4.27 -14.22 -17.55
CA ASN A 313 4.83 -12.90 -17.34
C ASN A 313 5.97 -12.96 -16.30
N PRO A 314 7.21 -12.51 -16.67
CA PRO A 314 8.37 -12.64 -15.79
C PRO A 314 8.27 -11.77 -14.52
N LEU A 315 7.65 -10.59 -14.59
CA LEU A 315 7.49 -9.71 -13.43
C LEU A 315 6.54 -10.35 -12.41
N ARG A 316 5.43 -10.89 -12.89
CA ARG A 316 4.50 -11.63 -12.02
C ARG A 316 5.18 -12.82 -11.36
N LYS A 317 5.98 -13.58 -12.12
CA LYS A 317 6.71 -14.72 -11.58
C LYS A 317 7.66 -14.30 -10.45
N LEU A 318 8.43 -13.22 -10.65
CA LEU A 318 9.30 -12.66 -9.61
C LEU A 318 8.51 -12.31 -8.35
N MET A 319 7.38 -11.60 -8.46
CA MET A 319 6.53 -11.27 -7.32
C MET A 319 6.07 -12.52 -6.59
N LEU A 320 5.55 -13.52 -7.29
CA LEU A 320 5.05 -14.76 -6.68
C LEU A 320 6.14 -15.58 -6.01
N ASP A 321 7.33 -15.71 -6.63
CA ASP A 321 8.44 -16.50 -6.09
C ASP A 321 8.95 -15.90 -4.76
N HIS A 322 8.93 -14.57 -4.61
CA HIS A 322 9.33 -13.89 -3.38
C HIS A 322 8.24 -13.89 -2.30
N LEU A 323 6.96 -13.89 -2.67
CA LEU A 323 5.87 -14.04 -1.71
C LEU A 323 5.74 -15.49 -1.17
N LYS A 324 6.07 -16.52 -1.94
CA LYS A 324 5.95 -17.94 -1.57
C LYS A 324 6.89 -18.42 -0.47
N GLY A 325 7.89 -17.66 -0.09
CA GLY A 325 8.88 -18.04 0.93
C GLY A 325 8.37 -18.13 2.37
N GLY A 326 7.06 -17.97 2.61
CA GLY A 326 6.39 -18.14 3.90
C GLY A 326 4.92 -18.52 3.70
N GLU A 327 4.55 -19.75 3.96
CA GLU A 327 3.18 -20.31 4.15
C GLU A 327 2.08 -19.88 3.14
N VAL A 328 2.36 -19.87 1.83
CA VAL A 328 1.42 -19.30 0.87
C VAL A 328 1.02 -20.23 -0.27
N GLU A 329 0.75 -21.52 0.02
CA GLU A 329 -0.03 -22.33 -0.94
C GLU A 329 -1.48 -21.84 -1.09
N SER A 330 -2.05 -21.20 -0.06
CA SER A 330 -3.41 -20.64 -0.11
C SER A 330 -3.52 -19.24 -0.70
N LYS A 331 -2.41 -18.51 -0.87
CA LYS A 331 -2.37 -17.08 -1.25
C LYS A 331 -1.95 -16.82 -2.69
N THR A 332 -1.58 -17.86 -3.44
CA THR A 332 -1.37 -17.80 -4.90
C THR A 332 -2.62 -17.30 -5.64
N MET A 333 -3.78 -17.38 -4.97
CA MET A 333 -5.08 -16.92 -5.46
C MET A 333 -5.30 -15.41 -5.35
N PHE A 334 -4.41 -14.67 -4.66
CA PHE A 334 -4.55 -13.22 -4.48
C PHE A 334 -4.57 -12.45 -5.80
N PHE A 335 -3.81 -12.91 -6.79
CA PHE A 335 -3.77 -12.28 -8.12
C PHE A 335 -4.65 -12.97 -9.19
N GLU A 336 -5.12 -14.19 -8.97
CA GLU A 336 -5.87 -14.97 -9.97
C GLU A 336 -7.30 -15.30 -9.59
N GLU A 337 -7.62 -15.47 -8.32
CA GLU A 337 -8.95 -15.88 -7.88
C GLU A 337 -9.57 -14.86 -6.94
N ASN A 338 -10.78 -14.56 -7.26
CA ASN A 338 -11.81 -13.79 -6.56
C ASN A 338 -11.45 -13.18 -5.19
N ALA A 339 -11.54 -11.85 -5.12
CA ALA A 339 -11.67 -11.09 -3.88
C ALA A 339 -12.73 -11.67 -2.89
N THR A 340 -13.66 -12.49 -3.36
CA THR A 340 -14.62 -13.26 -2.55
C THR A 340 -13.97 -14.37 -1.73
N GLU A 341 -12.87 -14.99 -2.16
CA GLU A 341 -12.19 -16.03 -1.35
C GLU A 341 -11.21 -15.42 -0.35
N TYR A 342 -10.56 -14.32 -0.71
CA TYR A 342 -9.76 -13.56 0.26
C TYR A 342 -10.66 -12.93 1.34
N ALA A 343 -11.83 -12.39 0.94
CA ALA A 343 -12.85 -11.96 1.90
C ALA A 343 -13.41 -13.15 2.70
N LYS A 344 -13.49 -14.36 2.13
CA LYS A 344 -13.84 -15.59 2.87
C LYS A 344 -12.70 -16.05 3.78
N GLY A 345 -11.44 -15.97 3.37
CA GLY A 345 -10.30 -16.27 4.22
C GLY A 345 -10.23 -15.33 5.44
N ASN A 346 -10.55 -14.05 5.26
CA ASN A 346 -10.70 -13.09 6.37
C ASN A 346 -12.02 -13.24 7.13
N LEU A 347 -13.05 -13.86 6.52
CA LEU A 347 -14.32 -14.18 7.18
C LEU A 347 -14.29 -15.57 7.84
N ASP A 348 -13.48 -16.51 7.34
CA ASP A 348 -13.23 -17.82 7.96
C ASP A 348 -12.19 -17.76 9.10
N MET A 349 -11.52 -16.60 9.26
CA MET A 349 -10.99 -16.20 10.57
C MET A 349 -12.14 -15.73 11.47
N ASN A 350 -13.23 -16.46 11.50
CA ASN A 350 -14.15 -16.54 12.63
C ASN A 350 -13.36 -17.15 13.79
N VAL A 351 -12.45 -16.41 14.34
CA VAL A 351 -12.17 -16.55 15.76
C VAL A 351 -13.48 -16.12 16.39
N ASP A 352 -14.25 -17.09 16.80
CA ASP A 352 -15.37 -16.90 17.71
C ASP A 352 -14.79 -16.28 18.98
N LEU A 353 -14.75 -14.95 19.02
CA LEU A 353 -14.26 -14.19 20.19
C LEU A 353 -15.13 -14.46 21.42
N GLY A 354 -16.31 -15.10 21.24
CA GLY A 354 -17.14 -15.62 22.32
C GLY A 354 -16.59 -16.89 22.98
N SER A 355 -15.61 -17.57 22.35
CA SER A 355 -14.97 -18.78 22.90
C SER A 355 -13.60 -18.54 23.53
N VAL A 356 -13.07 -17.32 23.47
CA VAL A 356 -11.82 -16.95 24.17
C VAL A 356 -12.17 -16.71 25.63
N ASN A 357 -11.86 -17.68 26.47
CA ASN A 357 -12.01 -17.57 27.91
C ASN A 357 -10.90 -16.63 28.42
N TRP A 358 -11.27 -15.43 28.85
CA TRP A 358 -10.36 -14.39 29.36
C TRP A 358 -10.08 -14.55 30.87
N ASP A 359 -10.53 -15.66 31.49
CA ASP A 359 -10.39 -15.93 32.92
C ASP A 359 -9.27 -16.93 33.27
N ASP A 360 -8.29 -17.18 32.39
CA ASP A 360 -7.08 -17.95 32.70
C ASP A 360 -5.79 -17.12 32.57
#